data_8bcf204de38d99e7206d3182dda4d72f
#
_entry.id   8bcf204de38d99e7206d3182dda4d72f
#
_cell.length_a   1.000
_cell.length_b   1.000
_cell.length_c   1.000
_cell.angle_alpha   90.00
_cell.angle_beta   90.00
_cell.angle_gamma   90.00
#
_symmetry.space_group_name_H-M   'P 1'
#
loop_
_entity.id
_entity.type
_entity.pdbx_description
1 polymer ?
#
loop_
_entity_poly.entity_id
_entity_poly.type
_entity_poly.pdbx_seq_one_letter_code
_entity_poly.pdbx_strand_id
1 'polypeptide(L)'
;MTYVYLSTAMKGLTIEDFRKVSAEHVPFEKIDGLLACTAGVDGGGLTVAMVFESKAHQERYEAEQLFPAFQATGIAPPQGTVVIEYETDELYVR
;
A
#
# COMPACT_ATOMS: atom_id res chain seq x y z
N MET A 1 -12.22 -13.65 -5.48
CA MET A 1 -10.91 -14.01 -4.98
C MET A 1 -10.19 -12.76 -4.53
N THR A 2 -9.26 -12.90 -3.61
CA THR A 2 -8.53 -11.75 -3.09
C THR A 2 -7.41 -11.34 -4.04
N TYR A 3 -6.91 -10.14 -3.85
CA TYR A 3 -5.90 -9.54 -4.70
C TYR A 3 -4.73 -9.01 -3.87
N VAL A 4 -3.52 -9.40 -4.20
CA VAL A 4 -2.30 -8.97 -3.51
C VAL A 4 -1.60 -7.88 -4.34
N TYR A 5 -1.22 -6.81 -3.66
CA TYR A 5 -0.45 -5.73 -4.25
C TYR A 5 0.77 -5.46 -3.38
N LEU A 6 1.94 -5.78 -3.90
CA LEU A 6 3.21 -5.64 -3.19
C LEU A 6 4.06 -4.57 -3.87
N SER A 7 4.40 -3.54 -3.13
CA SER A 7 5.29 -2.47 -3.60
C SER A 7 6.62 -2.58 -2.85
N THR A 8 7.70 -2.78 -3.60
CA THR A 8 9.03 -2.93 -3.00
C THR A 8 10.00 -1.90 -3.55
N ALA A 9 11.14 -1.77 -2.90
CA ALA A 9 12.22 -0.90 -3.35
C ALA A 9 11.80 0.57 -3.50
N MET A 10 10.91 1.03 -2.65
CA MET A 10 10.46 2.42 -2.67
C MET A 10 11.51 3.33 -2.01
N LYS A 11 12.52 3.67 -2.79
CA LYS A 11 13.64 4.50 -2.32
C LYS A 11 13.16 5.90 -1.96
N GLY A 12 13.71 6.43 -0.89
CA GLY A 12 13.37 7.77 -0.43
C GLY A 12 12.16 7.82 0.49
N LEU A 13 11.39 6.75 0.61
CA LEU A 13 10.30 6.66 1.57
C LEU A 13 10.76 5.93 2.82
N THR A 14 10.35 6.44 3.98
CA THR A 14 10.68 5.88 5.28
C THR A 14 9.46 5.25 5.91
N ILE A 15 9.67 4.47 6.99
CA ILE A 15 8.54 3.94 7.74
C ILE A 15 7.74 5.07 8.40
N GLU A 16 8.39 6.17 8.75
CA GLU A 16 7.71 7.35 9.30
C GLU A 16 6.80 7.98 8.25
N ASP A 17 7.22 8.06 7.00
CA ASP A 17 6.38 8.53 5.90
C ASP A 17 5.14 7.66 5.76
N PHE A 18 5.32 6.34 5.81
CA PHE A 18 4.20 5.40 5.74
C PHE A 18 3.23 5.61 6.91
N ARG A 19 3.75 5.73 8.13
CA ARG A 19 2.91 5.95 9.31
C ARG A 19 2.17 7.27 9.24
N LYS A 20 2.81 8.31 8.72
CA LYS A 20 2.16 9.61 8.55
C LYS A 20 0.98 9.52 7.60
N VAL A 21 1.17 8.90 6.45
CA VAL A 21 0.10 8.73 5.47
C VAL A 21 -1.04 7.90 6.07
N SER A 22 -0.74 6.74 6.66
CA SER A 22 -1.78 5.85 7.15
C SER A 22 -2.51 6.41 8.37
N ALA A 23 -1.81 7.06 9.31
CA ALA A 23 -2.43 7.56 10.52
C ALA A 23 -3.23 8.84 10.30
N GLU A 24 -2.73 9.75 9.46
CA GLU A 24 -3.31 11.08 9.32
C GLU A 24 -4.26 11.21 8.13
N HIS A 25 -4.06 10.43 7.07
CA HIS A 25 -4.79 10.62 5.81
C HIS A 25 -5.57 9.40 5.35
N VAL A 26 -5.05 8.19 5.56
CA VAL A 26 -5.68 6.97 5.06
C VAL A 26 -5.64 5.89 6.14
N PRO A 27 -6.43 6.03 7.22
CA PRO A 27 -6.50 4.97 8.25
C PRO A 27 -6.93 3.65 7.64
N PHE A 28 -6.32 2.55 8.08
CA PHE A 28 -6.57 1.23 7.50
C PHE A 28 -8.05 0.85 7.52
N GLU A 29 -8.75 1.16 8.60
CA GLU A 29 -10.17 0.83 8.75
C GLU A 29 -11.07 1.59 7.79
N LYS A 30 -10.57 2.62 7.11
CA LYS A 30 -11.31 3.39 6.12
C LYS A 30 -10.95 3.01 4.69
N ILE A 31 -10.10 2.02 4.50
CA ILE A 31 -9.76 1.51 3.17
C ILE A 31 -10.72 0.39 2.84
N ASP A 32 -11.67 0.68 1.94
CA ASP A 32 -12.68 -0.29 1.55
C ASP A 32 -12.02 -1.52 0.89
N GLY A 33 -12.39 -2.69 1.39
CA GLY A 33 -11.90 -3.95 0.85
C GLY A 33 -10.49 -4.35 1.28
N LEU A 34 -9.82 -3.60 2.14
CA LEU A 34 -8.52 -3.98 2.65
C LEU A 34 -8.65 -5.09 3.70
N LEU A 35 -7.96 -6.20 3.47
CA LEU A 35 -7.99 -7.35 4.37
C LEU A 35 -6.74 -7.45 5.24
N ALA A 36 -5.59 -7.03 4.73
CA ALA A 36 -4.34 -7.07 5.46
C ALA A 36 -3.34 -6.09 4.86
N CYS A 37 -2.46 -5.57 5.68
CA CYS A 37 -1.39 -4.68 5.24
C CYS A 37 -0.16 -4.90 6.11
N THR A 38 1.00 -4.97 5.47
CA THR A 38 2.27 -4.97 6.18
C THR A 38 3.19 -3.93 5.57
N ALA A 39 4.05 -3.36 6.39
CA ALA A 39 5.05 -2.41 5.92
C ALA A 39 6.35 -2.63 6.67
N GLY A 40 7.46 -2.48 5.97
CA GLY A 40 8.78 -2.62 6.57
C GLY A 40 9.83 -2.01 5.66
N VAL A 41 11.06 -1.99 6.14
CA VAL A 41 12.19 -1.45 5.39
C VAL A 41 13.22 -2.55 5.25
N ASP A 42 13.64 -2.81 4.03
CA ASP A 42 14.82 -3.63 3.76
C ASP A 42 15.94 -2.75 3.20
N GLY A 43 17.04 -3.34 2.78
CA GLY A 43 18.18 -2.58 2.28
C GLY A 43 17.89 -1.75 1.02
N GLY A 44 16.76 -1.99 0.35
CA GLY A 44 16.38 -1.28 -0.86
C GLY A 44 15.41 -0.14 -0.65
N GLY A 45 14.82 -0.01 0.54
CA GLY A 45 13.83 1.01 0.85
C GLY A 45 12.57 0.45 1.48
N LEU A 46 11.49 1.22 1.43
CA LEU A 46 10.20 0.83 1.99
C LEU A 46 9.55 -0.27 1.16
N THR A 47 8.98 -1.25 1.83
CA THR A 47 8.22 -2.34 1.23
C THR A 47 6.85 -2.41 1.90
N VAL A 48 5.79 -2.40 1.10
CA VAL A 48 4.41 -2.47 1.59
C VAL A 48 3.68 -3.59 0.86
N ALA A 49 3.05 -4.48 1.61
CA ALA A 49 2.24 -5.55 1.05
C ALA A 49 0.80 -5.36 1.52
N MET A 50 -0.13 -5.33 0.57
CA MET A 50 -1.55 -5.15 0.85
C MET A 50 -2.35 -6.27 0.21
N VAL A 51 -3.35 -6.75 0.94
CA VAL A 51 -4.28 -7.76 0.44
C VAL A 51 -5.66 -7.13 0.41
N PHE A 52 -6.29 -7.13 -0.77
CA PHE A 52 -7.61 -6.55 -0.98
C PHE A 52 -8.63 -7.64 -1.34
N GLU A 53 -9.90 -7.34 -1.17
CA GLU A 53 -10.98 -8.23 -1.60
C GLU A 53 -10.98 -8.43 -3.11
N SER A 54 -10.57 -7.42 -3.88
CA SER A 54 -10.49 -7.49 -5.34
C SER A 54 -9.53 -6.46 -5.90
N LYS A 55 -9.16 -6.65 -7.17
CA LYS A 55 -8.33 -5.67 -7.89
C LYS A 55 -9.03 -4.31 -7.96
N ALA A 56 -10.33 -4.29 -8.15
CA ALA A 56 -11.08 -3.04 -8.22
C ALA A 56 -10.99 -2.25 -6.91
N HIS A 57 -10.98 -2.93 -5.77
CA HIS A 57 -10.78 -2.26 -4.48
C HIS A 57 -9.39 -1.61 -4.39
N GLN A 58 -8.36 -2.31 -4.85
CA GLN A 58 -7.00 -1.79 -4.85
C GLN A 58 -6.88 -0.56 -5.75
N GLU A 59 -7.45 -0.61 -6.95
CA GLU A 59 -7.39 0.51 -7.88
C GLU A 59 -8.12 1.73 -7.36
N ARG A 60 -9.29 1.55 -6.73
CA ARG A 60 -10.00 2.65 -6.08
C ARG A 60 -9.22 3.26 -4.93
N TYR A 61 -8.61 2.43 -4.13
CA TYR A 61 -7.77 2.91 -3.04
C TYR A 61 -6.65 3.81 -3.56
N GLU A 62 -5.93 3.39 -4.59
CA GLU A 62 -4.87 4.20 -5.18
C GLU A 62 -5.40 5.55 -5.69
N ALA A 63 -6.46 5.54 -6.47
CA ALA A 63 -6.96 6.73 -7.13
C ALA A 63 -7.65 7.69 -6.17
N GLU A 64 -8.43 7.18 -5.23
CA GLU A 64 -9.29 8.01 -4.39
C GLU A 64 -8.67 8.34 -3.03
N GLN A 65 -7.70 7.56 -2.55
CA GLN A 65 -7.15 7.74 -1.23
C GLN A 65 -5.64 7.95 -1.21
N LEU A 66 -4.88 7.06 -1.87
CA LEU A 66 -3.42 7.10 -1.77
C LEU A 66 -2.82 8.31 -2.50
N PHE A 67 -3.17 8.53 -3.75
CA PHE A 67 -2.63 9.65 -4.51
C PHE A 67 -3.03 11.00 -3.91
N PRO A 68 -4.28 11.21 -3.50
CA PRO A 68 -4.62 12.44 -2.77
C PRO A 68 -3.84 12.61 -1.46
N ALA A 69 -3.54 11.52 -0.75
CA ALA A 69 -2.75 11.59 0.47
C ALA A 69 -1.32 12.04 0.21
N PHE A 70 -0.69 11.57 -0.85
CA PHE A 70 0.63 12.05 -1.24
C PHE A 70 0.60 13.56 -1.52
N GLN A 71 -0.41 14.04 -2.20
CA GLN A 71 -0.55 15.47 -2.47
C GLN A 71 -0.73 16.27 -1.18
N ALA A 72 -1.54 15.76 -0.25
CA ALA A 72 -1.82 16.45 1.00
C ALA A 72 -0.62 16.49 1.94
N THR A 73 0.21 15.45 1.95
CA THR A 73 1.38 15.39 2.82
C THR A 73 2.61 16.07 2.25
N GLY A 74 2.63 16.32 0.95
CA GLY A 74 3.82 16.82 0.26
C GLY A 74 4.93 15.79 0.11
N ILE A 75 4.65 14.52 0.46
CA ILE A 75 5.62 13.44 0.28
C ILE A 75 5.70 13.10 -1.20
N ALA A 76 6.91 13.15 -1.76
CA ALA A 76 7.11 12.83 -3.17
C ALA A 76 6.84 11.34 -3.44
N PRO A 77 6.16 10.99 -4.55
CA PRO A 77 5.98 9.59 -4.91
C PRO A 77 7.34 8.91 -5.10
N PRO A 78 7.46 7.64 -4.73
CA PRO A 78 8.73 6.93 -4.85
C PRO A 78 9.08 6.70 -6.32
N GLN A 79 10.39 6.62 -6.59
CA GLN A 79 10.89 6.26 -7.91
C GLN A 79 11.52 4.87 -7.85
N GLY A 80 11.44 4.16 -8.97
CA GLY A 80 12.03 2.83 -9.06
C GLY A 80 11.28 1.76 -8.28
N THR A 81 10.02 2.01 -7.94
CA THR A 81 9.19 1.03 -7.25
C THR A 81 9.01 -0.22 -8.11
N VAL A 82 9.25 -1.37 -7.51
CA VAL A 82 8.93 -2.65 -8.14
C VAL A 82 7.59 -3.11 -7.58
N VAL A 83 6.63 -3.37 -8.49
CA VAL A 83 5.30 -3.81 -8.12
C VAL A 83 5.11 -5.27 -8.49
N ILE A 84 4.63 -6.07 -7.55
CA ILE A 84 4.24 -7.45 -7.76
C ILE A 84 2.77 -7.56 -7.38
N GLU A 85 1.92 -7.97 -8.31
CA GLU A 85 0.50 -8.06 -8.07
C GLU A 85 -0.08 -9.31 -8.71
N TYR A 86 -1.08 -9.90 -8.04
CA TYR A 86 -1.71 -11.12 -8.53
C TYR A 86 -3.02 -11.39 -7.79
N GLU A 87 -3.92 -12.12 -8.45
CA GLU A 87 -5.08 -12.69 -7.77
C GLU A 87 -4.64 -13.94 -7.02
N THR A 88 -5.16 -14.12 -5.82
CA THR A 88 -4.80 -15.28 -5.01
C THR A 88 -5.66 -16.48 -5.36
N ASP A 89 -5.05 -17.65 -5.43
CA ASP A 89 -5.78 -18.91 -5.49
C ASP A 89 -6.09 -19.42 -4.08
N GLU A 90 -5.21 -19.11 -3.14
CA GLU A 90 -5.38 -19.52 -1.75
C GLU A 90 -4.96 -18.38 -0.81
N LEU A 91 -5.73 -18.22 0.27
CA LEU A 91 -5.39 -17.28 1.33
C LEU A 91 -5.60 -17.98 2.67
N TYR A 92 -4.55 -17.98 3.47
CA TYR A 92 -4.63 -18.46 4.85
C TYR A 92 -4.47 -17.28 5.80
N VAL A 93 -5.42 -17.14 6.71
CA VAL A 93 -5.36 -16.14 7.78
C VAL A 93 -5.46 -16.90 9.11
N ARG A 94 -4.51 -16.65 10.00
CA ARG A 94 -4.46 -17.32 11.28
C ARG A 94 -5.50 -16.81 12.26
#